data_d90eff7cf6183aa1b205c65a423ac093
#
_entry.id   d90eff7cf6183aa1b205c65a423ac093
#
_cell.length_a   1.000
_cell.length_b   1.000
_cell.length_c   1.000
_cell.angle_alpha   90.00
_cell.angle_beta   90.00
_cell.angle_gamma   90.00
#
_symmetry.space_group_name_H-M   'P 1'
#
loop_
_entity.id
_entity.type
_entity.pdbx_description
1 polymer ?
#
loop_
_entity_poly.entity_id
_entity_poly.type
_entity_poly.pdbx_seq_one_letter_code
_entity_poly.pdbx_strand_id
1 'polypeptide(L)'
;MKSPLYFVVEPVGDKLYDNTTDYGLVLSASKEDHTVTNRFATVIATPIGYTGEIVPGDTLMVHHNVFRKYFDMRGKEVYGPSHFRDKTFLIDDDQYFLYKHDGQWKAPHPYCMVKPIDNLQESVLVDPDREQPLIGVLKYGNEYLYSKGLKDGDMVSFQPESEYAFIVDGEKLYRMFSKNICVAL
;
A
#
# COMPACT_ATOMS: atom_id res chain seq x y z
N MET A 1 23.32 -9.08 0.54
CA MET A 1 22.64 -9.96 -0.45
C MET A 1 22.56 -9.20 -1.76
N LYS A 2 22.60 -9.86 -2.93
CA LYS A 2 22.47 -9.19 -4.24
C LYS A 2 21.41 -9.91 -5.04
N SER A 3 20.43 -9.18 -5.57
CA SER A 3 19.38 -9.70 -6.44
C SER A 3 19.49 -9.07 -7.83
N PRO A 4 19.42 -9.83 -8.92
CA PRO A 4 19.51 -9.26 -10.26
C PRO A 4 18.25 -8.47 -10.66
N LEU A 5 17.06 -8.86 -10.17
CA LEU A 5 15.79 -8.32 -10.67
C LEU A 5 14.86 -7.81 -9.57
N TYR A 6 14.94 -8.34 -8.34
CA TYR A 6 13.95 -8.11 -7.30
C TYR A 6 14.49 -7.23 -6.18
N PHE A 7 13.62 -6.45 -5.56
CA PHE A 7 13.88 -5.93 -4.23
C PHE A 7 13.87 -7.07 -3.24
N VAL A 8 14.84 -7.07 -2.34
CA VAL A 8 14.91 -8.00 -1.22
C VAL A 8 14.37 -7.27 0.00
N VAL A 9 13.31 -7.80 0.61
CA VAL A 9 12.62 -7.11 1.70
C VAL A 9 12.34 -8.05 2.87
N GLU A 10 12.11 -7.45 4.04
CA GLU A 10 11.64 -8.12 5.26
C GLU A 10 10.41 -7.41 5.81
N PRO A 11 9.47 -8.11 6.48
CA PRO A 11 8.30 -7.46 7.07
C PRO A 11 8.72 -6.53 8.21
N VAL A 12 8.14 -5.32 8.23
CA VAL A 12 8.36 -4.39 9.34
C VAL A 12 7.86 -5.00 10.65
N GLY A 13 8.67 -4.89 11.71
CA GLY A 13 8.34 -5.43 13.03
C GLY A 13 8.40 -6.95 13.13
N ASP A 14 9.01 -7.64 12.16
CA ASP A 14 9.17 -9.10 12.15
C ASP A 14 7.85 -9.88 12.11
N LYS A 15 6.73 -9.23 11.80
CA LYS A 15 5.38 -9.82 11.80
C LYS A 15 4.84 -9.90 10.37
N LEU A 16 4.33 -11.08 10.01
CA LEU A 16 3.63 -11.27 8.72
C LEU A 16 2.16 -10.79 8.78
N TYR A 17 1.60 -10.75 9.98
CA TYR A 17 0.21 -10.38 10.24
C TYR A 17 0.13 -9.39 11.38
N ASP A 18 -0.75 -8.41 11.24
CA ASP A 18 -1.12 -7.45 12.26
C ASP A 18 -2.59 -7.71 12.67
N ASN A 19 -2.78 -8.83 13.35
CA ASN A 19 -4.09 -9.36 13.71
C ASN A 19 -4.43 -9.22 15.20
N THR A 20 -3.69 -8.40 15.94
CA THR A 20 -3.94 -8.14 17.35
C THR A 20 -4.22 -6.66 17.58
N THR A 21 -5.25 -6.36 18.39
CA THR A 21 -5.47 -5.01 18.91
C THR A 21 -4.42 -4.64 19.95
N ASP A 22 -4.31 -3.35 20.29
CA ASP A 22 -3.48 -2.85 21.40
C ASP A 22 -3.80 -3.52 22.75
N TYR A 23 -5.00 -4.08 22.90
CA TYR A 23 -5.45 -4.84 24.07
C TYR A 23 -5.20 -6.35 23.97
N GLY A 24 -4.50 -6.81 22.94
CA GLY A 24 -4.16 -8.22 22.76
C GLY A 24 -5.30 -9.12 22.21
N LEU A 25 -6.41 -8.53 21.78
CA LEU A 25 -7.49 -9.28 21.12
C LEU A 25 -7.10 -9.65 19.70
N VAL A 26 -7.30 -10.90 19.31
CA VAL A 26 -7.08 -11.37 17.94
C VAL A 26 -8.25 -10.93 17.06
N LEU A 27 -8.02 -10.10 16.07
CA LEU A 27 -9.03 -9.58 15.14
C LEU A 27 -9.49 -10.66 14.14
N SER A 28 -8.57 -11.51 13.69
CA SER A 28 -8.87 -12.63 12.81
C SER A 28 -7.95 -13.80 13.12
N ALA A 29 -8.50 -14.99 13.18
CA ALA A 29 -7.73 -16.22 13.31
C ALA A 29 -7.32 -16.80 11.95
N SER A 30 -7.88 -16.29 10.85
CA SER A 30 -7.57 -16.78 9.51
C SER A 30 -6.30 -16.13 8.96
N LYS A 31 -5.30 -16.96 8.68
CA LYS A 31 -4.05 -16.52 8.01
C LYS A 31 -4.25 -16.20 6.52
N GLU A 32 -5.41 -16.54 5.98
CA GLU A 32 -5.80 -16.17 4.61
C GLU A 32 -6.49 -14.81 4.54
N ASP A 33 -6.85 -14.23 5.69
CA ASP A 33 -7.45 -12.91 5.76
C ASP A 33 -6.43 -11.84 5.33
N HIS A 34 -6.66 -11.27 4.18
CA HIS A 34 -5.79 -10.24 3.61
C HIS A 34 -5.86 -8.92 4.35
N THR A 35 -6.91 -8.67 5.14
CA THR A 35 -7.09 -7.41 5.88
C THR A 35 -6.11 -7.28 7.04
N VAL A 36 -5.70 -8.41 7.62
CA VAL A 36 -4.75 -8.46 8.74
C VAL A 36 -3.31 -8.77 8.31
N THR A 37 -3.05 -8.90 7.01
CA THR A 37 -1.69 -9.10 6.50
C THR A 37 -0.89 -7.82 6.63
N ASN A 38 0.35 -7.91 7.12
CA ASN A 38 1.27 -6.76 7.16
C ASN A 38 1.44 -6.17 5.76
N ARG A 39 1.40 -4.85 5.67
CA ARG A 39 1.50 -4.10 4.41
C ARG A 39 2.82 -3.36 4.26
N PHE A 40 3.69 -3.44 5.27
CA PHE A 40 4.93 -2.69 5.29
C PHE A 40 6.14 -3.60 5.29
N ALA A 41 7.08 -3.30 4.41
CA ALA A 41 8.33 -4.02 4.20
C ALA A 41 9.52 -3.08 4.36
N THR A 42 10.59 -3.56 4.98
CA THR A 42 11.88 -2.88 5.00
C THR A 42 12.75 -3.39 3.85
N VAL A 43 13.32 -2.51 3.06
CA VAL A 43 14.24 -2.85 1.97
C VAL A 43 15.59 -3.29 2.55
N ILE A 44 16.01 -4.51 2.21
CA ILE A 44 17.32 -5.05 2.58
C ILE A 44 18.34 -4.86 1.45
N ALA A 45 17.87 -5.02 0.20
CA ALA A 45 18.69 -4.77 -0.97
C ALA A 45 17.82 -4.40 -2.17
N THR A 46 18.35 -3.53 -3.01
CA THR A 46 17.75 -3.15 -4.30
C THR A 46 18.25 -4.06 -5.42
N PRO A 47 17.53 -4.13 -6.56
CA PRO A 47 18.02 -4.84 -7.74
C PRO A 47 19.38 -4.32 -8.23
N ILE A 48 20.19 -5.18 -8.84
CA ILE A 48 21.46 -4.75 -9.43
C ILE A 48 21.17 -3.77 -10.57
N GLY A 49 21.82 -2.59 -10.51
CA GLY A 49 21.60 -1.54 -11.52
C GLY A 49 20.34 -0.69 -11.30
N TYR A 50 19.66 -0.85 -10.17
CA TYR A 50 18.56 0.04 -9.82
C TYR A 50 19.04 1.49 -9.70
N THR A 51 18.35 2.41 -10.39
CA THR A 51 18.71 3.84 -10.46
C THR A 51 17.68 4.76 -9.80
N GLY A 52 16.63 4.19 -9.20
CA GLY A 52 15.61 4.96 -8.49
C GLY A 52 16.08 5.44 -7.12
N GLU A 53 15.18 6.08 -6.39
CA GLU A 53 15.48 6.71 -5.09
C GLU A 53 15.48 5.72 -3.91
N ILE A 54 14.88 4.54 -4.06
CA ILE A 54 14.75 3.57 -2.97
C ILE A 54 16.13 3.00 -2.61
N VAL A 55 16.46 3.03 -1.33
CA VAL A 55 17.73 2.50 -0.81
C VAL A 55 17.47 1.47 0.30
N PRO A 56 18.45 0.62 0.62
CA PRO A 56 18.36 -0.26 1.79
C PRO A 56 18.07 0.54 3.07
N GLY A 57 17.09 0.06 3.85
CA GLY A 57 16.56 0.73 5.04
C GLY A 57 15.25 1.47 4.82
N ASP A 58 14.89 1.78 3.58
CA ASP A 58 13.60 2.39 3.27
C ASP A 58 12.44 1.44 3.56
N THR A 59 11.26 2.02 3.78
CA THR A 59 10.03 1.27 3.99
C THR A 59 9.17 1.30 2.73
N LEU A 60 8.70 0.14 2.30
CA LEU A 60 7.74 0.00 1.20
C LEU A 60 6.36 -0.38 1.74
N MET A 61 5.31 0.19 1.16
CA MET A 61 3.95 -0.32 1.32
C MET A 61 3.66 -1.31 0.20
N VAL A 62 3.46 -2.57 0.57
CA VAL A 62 3.42 -3.69 -0.38
C VAL A 62 2.01 -4.28 -0.54
N HIS A 63 1.82 -5.02 -1.62
CA HIS A 63 0.62 -5.80 -1.86
C HIS A 63 0.43 -6.87 -0.78
N HIS A 64 -0.82 -7.13 -0.36
CA HIS A 64 -1.13 -8.10 0.70
C HIS A 64 -0.62 -9.52 0.43
N ASN A 65 -0.47 -9.91 -0.82
CA ASN A 65 0.02 -11.23 -1.20
C ASN A 65 1.51 -11.45 -0.91
N VAL A 66 2.28 -10.39 -0.68
CA VAL A 66 3.72 -10.49 -0.42
C VAL A 66 3.98 -11.33 0.83
N PHE A 67 3.31 -11.02 1.92
CA PHE A 67 3.52 -11.69 3.21
C PHE A 67 2.47 -12.76 3.54
N ARG A 68 1.45 -12.90 2.70
CA ARG A 68 0.34 -13.82 2.93
C ARG A 68 0.79 -15.27 2.84
N LYS A 69 0.29 -16.10 3.74
CA LYS A 69 0.38 -17.55 3.69
C LYS A 69 -0.92 -18.14 3.16
N TYR A 70 -0.82 -19.34 2.60
CA TYR A 70 -1.93 -20.09 2.02
C TYR A 70 -1.95 -21.48 2.60
N PHE A 71 -3.08 -22.19 2.45
CA PHE A 71 -3.15 -23.62 2.68
C PHE A 71 -3.09 -24.36 1.33
N ASP A 72 -2.21 -25.34 1.24
CA ASP A 72 -2.18 -26.23 0.06
C ASP A 72 -3.39 -27.18 0.06
N MET A 73 -3.55 -27.97 -1.01
CA MET A 73 -4.66 -28.92 -1.16
C MET A 73 -4.67 -30.01 -0.06
N ARG A 74 -3.61 -30.13 0.73
CA ARG A 74 -3.50 -31.07 1.86
C ARG A 74 -3.72 -30.38 3.20
N GLY A 75 -4.10 -29.10 3.21
CA GLY A 75 -4.27 -28.29 4.41
C GLY A 75 -2.97 -27.90 5.10
N LYS A 76 -1.83 -28.03 4.44
CA LYS A 76 -0.54 -27.58 4.96
C LYS A 76 -0.32 -26.10 4.66
N GLU A 77 0.08 -25.34 5.68
CA GLU A 77 0.45 -23.94 5.53
C GLU A 77 1.71 -23.80 4.66
N VAL A 78 1.63 -22.93 3.65
CA VAL A 78 2.73 -22.61 2.74
C VAL A 78 2.83 -21.11 2.55
N TYR A 79 4.03 -20.62 2.30
CA TYR A 79 4.26 -19.23 1.94
C TYR A 79 3.83 -18.94 0.50
N GLY A 80 3.49 -17.68 0.23
CA GLY A 80 3.23 -17.18 -1.11
C GLY A 80 4.50 -17.15 -1.99
N PRO A 81 4.35 -16.84 -3.28
CA PRO A 81 5.44 -16.88 -4.27
C PRO A 81 6.56 -15.87 -4.00
N SER A 82 6.28 -14.81 -3.27
CA SER A 82 7.30 -13.80 -2.90
C SER A 82 8.28 -14.29 -1.84
N HIS A 83 7.96 -15.34 -1.09
CA HIS A 83 8.84 -15.85 -0.04
C HIS A 83 10.10 -16.51 -0.62
N PHE A 84 11.26 -16.11 -0.15
CA PHE A 84 12.54 -16.68 -0.54
C PHE A 84 13.10 -17.64 0.51
N ARG A 85 13.39 -17.13 1.70
CA ARG A 85 13.88 -17.91 2.84
C ARG A 85 13.70 -17.14 4.14
N ASP A 86 13.57 -17.83 5.25
CA ASP A 86 13.43 -17.27 6.59
C ASP A 86 12.38 -16.14 6.64
N LYS A 87 12.77 -14.91 6.88
CA LYS A 87 11.95 -13.71 6.88
C LYS A 87 12.11 -12.87 5.61
N THR A 88 12.84 -13.37 4.63
CA THR A 88 13.21 -12.62 3.42
C THR A 88 12.24 -12.92 2.28
N PHE A 89 11.79 -11.87 1.62
CA PHE A 89 10.87 -11.90 0.50
C PHE A 89 11.48 -11.17 -0.70
N LEU A 90 11.09 -11.60 -1.89
CA LEU A 90 11.49 -10.98 -3.16
C LEU A 90 10.25 -10.34 -3.77
N ILE A 91 10.32 -9.07 -4.11
CA ILE A 91 9.22 -8.33 -4.71
C ILE A 91 9.65 -7.63 -5.99
N ASP A 92 8.69 -7.51 -6.89
CA ASP A 92 8.81 -6.82 -8.17
C ASP A 92 8.29 -5.38 -8.05
N ASP A 93 8.50 -4.57 -9.08
CA ASP A 93 8.12 -3.15 -9.14
C ASP A 93 6.59 -2.94 -9.04
N ASP A 94 5.78 -3.92 -9.43
CA ASP A 94 4.32 -3.87 -9.37
C ASP A 94 3.73 -4.29 -8.01
N GLN A 95 4.57 -4.75 -7.08
CA GLN A 95 4.16 -5.28 -5.79
C GLN A 95 4.26 -4.27 -4.64
N TYR A 96 4.71 -3.05 -4.89
CA TYR A 96 4.66 -1.96 -3.91
C TYR A 96 4.01 -0.71 -4.49
N PHE A 97 3.39 0.10 -3.63
CA PHE A 97 2.52 1.21 -4.00
C PHE A 97 2.95 2.56 -3.43
N LEU A 98 3.72 2.53 -2.35
CA LEU A 98 4.39 3.67 -1.74
C LEU A 98 5.77 3.23 -1.25
N TYR A 99 6.69 4.17 -1.18
CA TYR A 99 7.95 4.02 -0.47
C TYR A 99 8.23 5.24 0.40
N LYS A 100 8.84 5.01 1.56
CA LYS A 100 9.23 6.06 2.51
C LYS A 100 10.73 6.22 2.45
N HIS A 101 11.17 7.33 1.86
CA HIS A 101 12.58 7.71 1.75
C HIS A 101 12.79 9.03 2.49
N ASP A 102 13.83 9.14 3.31
CA ASP A 102 14.12 10.31 4.16
C ASP A 102 12.90 10.79 4.98
N GLY A 103 12.09 9.85 5.45
CA GLY A 103 10.89 10.14 6.26
C GLY A 103 9.67 10.60 5.46
N GLN A 104 9.76 10.73 4.15
CA GLN A 104 8.67 11.17 3.29
C GLN A 104 8.12 10.02 2.44
N TRP A 105 6.79 9.89 2.40
CA TRP A 105 6.12 8.96 1.53
C TRP A 105 6.05 9.50 0.09
N LYS A 106 6.33 8.63 -0.87
CA LYS A 106 6.24 8.90 -2.31
C LYS A 106 5.55 7.75 -3.02
N ALA A 107 4.78 8.05 -4.06
CA ALA A 107 4.14 7.04 -4.90
C ALA A 107 4.97 6.80 -6.17
N PRO A 108 5.34 5.54 -6.48
CA PRO A 108 5.95 5.21 -7.76
C PRO A 108 4.90 5.22 -8.88
N HIS A 109 5.29 5.58 -10.10
CA HIS A 109 4.45 5.32 -11.28
C HIS A 109 4.23 3.80 -11.43
N PRO A 110 3.02 3.31 -11.73
CA PRO A 110 1.82 4.07 -12.16
C PRO A 110 0.83 4.41 -11.04
N TYR A 111 1.21 4.32 -9.77
CA TYR A 111 0.31 4.47 -8.64
C TYR A 111 0.25 5.90 -8.12
N CYS A 112 -0.86 6.23 -7.46
CA CYS A 112 -1.03 7.43 -6.65
C CYS A 112 -1.95 7.13 -5.47
N MET A 113 -1.93 8.01 -4.47
CA MET A 113 -2.76 7.91 -3.27
C MET A 113 -3.67 9.11 -3.16
N VAL A 114 -4.95 8.83 -2.98
CA VAL A 114 -5.99 9.84 -2.81
C VAL A 114 -6.60 9.69 -1.43
N LYS A 115 -6.67 10.79 -0.70
CA LYS A 115 -7.38 10.86 0.58
C LYS A 115 -8.86 11.06 0.32
N PRO A 116 -9.75 10.21 0.85
CA PRO A 116 -11.19 10.47 0.79
C PRO A 116 -11.55 11.75 1.52
N ILE A 117 -12.64 12.36 1.11
CA ILE A 117 -13.23 13.54 1.77
C ILE A 117 -14.50 13.10 2.46
N ASP A 118 -14.63 13.43 3.73
CA ASP A 118 -15.83 13.16 4.51
C ASP A 118 -16.99 14.03 4.01
N ASN A 119 -18.17 13.46 3.95
CA ASN A 119 -19.37 14.19 3.56
C ASN A 119 -19.92 14.98 4.75
N LEU A 120 -19.53 16.23 4.86
CA LEU A 120 -19.92 17.16 5.94
C LEU A 120 -21.38 17.67 5.79
N GLN A 121 -22.28 16.97 5.11
CA GLN A 121 -23.67 17.38 5.10
C GLN A 121 -24.30 17.19 6.49
N GLU A 122 -24.64 18.28 7.14
CA GLU A 122 -25.36 18.40 8.41
C GLU A 122 -26.80 17.85 8.31
N SER A 123 -26.98 16.60 8.03
CA SER A 123 -28.29 15.96 8.14
C SER A 123 -28.26 14.95 9.28
N VAL A 124 -29.17 15.11 10.22
CA VAL A 124 -29.35 14.29 11.42
C VAL A 124 -29.58 12.79 11.14
N LEU A 125 -29.66 12.40 9.87
CA LEU A 125 -29.94 11.04 9.40
C LEU A 125 -28.83 10.50 8.46
N VAL A 126 -27.68 11.15 8.35
CA VAL A 126 -26.58 10.70 7.48
C VAL A 126 -25.59 9.90 8.30
N ASP A 127 -25.25 8.73 7.78
CA ASP A 127 -24.16 7.88 8.25
C ASP A 127 -22.86 8.74 8.33
N PRO A 128 -22.27 8.93 9.53
CA PRO A 128 -21.07 9.76 9.68
C PRO A 128 -19.86 9.23 8.92
N ASP A 129 -19.89 7.98 8.45
CA ASP A 129 -18.81 7.36 7.67
C ASP A 129 -18.99 7.53 6.15
N ARG A 130 -19.93 8.35 5.69
CA ARG A 130 -20.20 8.48 4.26
C ARG A 130 -19.25 9.48 3.60
N GLU A 131 -18.26 8.94 2.93
CA GLU A 131 -17.33 9.69 2.08
C GLU A 131 -18.03 10.28 0.85
N GLN A 132 -17.48 11.38 0.32
CA GLN A 132 -17.94 11.90 -0.96
C GLN A 132 -17.57 10.91 -2.08
N PRO A 133 -18.54 10.45 -2.88
CA PRO A 133 -18.25 9.45 -3.90
C PRO A 133 -17.39 10.04 -5.02
N LEU A 134 -16.35 9.32 -5.42
CA LEU A 134 -15.49 9.59 -6.58
C LEU A 134 -14.74 10.93 -6.53
N ILE A 135 -14.62 11.54 -5.36
CA ILE A 135 -13.87 12.78 -5.13
C ILE A 135 -12.93 12.57 -3.94
N GLY A 136 -11.73 13.12 -4.02
CA GLY A 136 -10.75 13.07 -2.95
C GLY A 136 -9.64 14.09 -3.16
N VAL A 137 -8.72 14.14 -2.22
CA VAL A 137 -7.52 14.98 -2.29
C VAL A 137 -6.33 14.12 -2.69
N LEU A 138 -5.61 14.48 -3.74
CA LEU A 138 -4.36 13.83 -4.13
C LEU A 138 -3.35 13.99 -3.00
N LYS A 139 -3.06 12.91 -2.28
CA LYS A 139 -2.16 12.94 -1.12
C LYS A 139 -0.71 12.70 -1.52
N TYR A 140 -0.49 11.67 -2.35
CA TYR A 140 0.81 11.33 -2.92
C TYR A 140 0.62 11.08 -4.41
N GLY A 141 0.97 12.06 -5.22
CA GLY A 141 1.06 11.95 -6.67
C GLY A 141 2.35 11.24 -7.08
N ASN A 142 2.63 11.24 -8.35
CA ASN A 142 3.88 10.75 -8.92
C ASN A 142 4.33 11.67 -10.06
N GLU A 143 5.54 11.46 -10.57
CA GLU A 143 6.11 12.29 -11.63
C GLU A 143 5.21 12.43 -12.87
N TYR A 144 4.47 11.37 -13.22
CA TYR A 144 3.54 11.44 -14.35
C TYR A 144 2.41 12.43 -14.10
N LEU A 145 1.76 12.39 -12.93
CA LEU A 145 0.69 13.34 -12.56
C LEU A 145 1.25 14.76 -12.44
N TYR A 146 2.41 14.92 -11.84
CA TYR A 146 3.07 16.24 -11.72
C TYR A 146 3.42 16.82 -13.09
N SER A 147 3.85 16.00 -14.05
CA SER A 147 4.11 16.44 -15.44
C SER A 147 2.82 16.88 -16.17
N LYS A 148 1.64 16.46 -15.69
CA LYS A 148 0.33 16.91 -16.20
C LYS A 148 -0.19 18.15 -15.49
N GLY A 149 0.57 18.70 -14.53
CA GLY A 149 0.24 19.92 -13.81
C GLY A 149 -0.52 19.71 -12.49
N LEU A 150 -0.79 18.46 -12.09
CA LEU A 150 -1.36 18.17 -10.77
C LEU A 150 -0.29 18.31 -9.69
N LYS A 151 -0.75 18.56 -8.46
CA LYS A 151 0.10 18.64 -7.26
C LYS A 151 -0.55 17.91 -6.10
N ASP A 152 0.26 17.51 -5.14
CA ASP A 152 -0.27 17.02 -3.87
C ASP A 152 -1.09 18.13 -3.19
N GLY A 153 -2.27 17.75 -2.70
CA GLY A 153 -3.26 18.69 -2.17
C GLY A 153 -4.37 19.07 -3.16
N ASP A 154 -4.22 18.79 -4.44
CA ASP A 154 -5.27 19.07 -5.42
C ASP A 154 -6.49 18.16 -5.17
N MET A 155 -7.67 18.76 -5.30
CA MET A 155 -8.93 18.01 -5.31
C MET A 155 -9.09 17.34 -6.67
N VAL A 156 -9.36 16.04 -6.66
CA VAL A 156 -9.46 15.24 -7.88
C VAL A 156 -10.72 14.38 -7.87
N SER A 157 -11.26 14.14 -9.06
CA SER A 157 -12.25 13.08 -9.25
C SER A 157 -11.58 11.86 -9.92
N PHE A 158 -12.12 10.67 -9.65
CA PHE A 158 -11.56 9.41 -10.11
C PHE A 158 -12.66 8.44 -10.59
N GLN A 159 -12.24 7.42 -11.32
CA GLN A 159 -13.15 6.41 -11.87
C GLN A 159 -13.75 5.54 -10.76
N PRO A 160 -15.04 5.10 -10.90
CA PRO A 160 -15.64 4.13 -9.98
C PRO A 160 -14.82 2.83 -9.90
N GLU A 161 -14.86 2.19 -8.73
CA GLU A 161 -14.22 0.89 -8.48
C GLU A 161 -12.70 0.88 -8.73
N SER A 162 -12.06 2.05 -8.71
CA SER A 162 -10.61 2.17 -8.85
C SER A 162 -9.87 2.28 -7.52
N GLU A 163 -10.63 2.59 -6.46
CA GLU A 163 -10.12 2.79 -5.12
C GLU A 163 -9.83 1.48 -4.40
N TYR A 164 -8.65 1.39 -3.80
CA TYR A 164 -8.27 0.31 -2.91
C TYR A 164 -7.73 0.89 -1.60
N ALA A 165 -8.45 0.64 -0.50
CA ALA A 165 -8.16 1.29 0.78
C ALA A 165 -6.90 0.75 1.46
N PHE A 166 -6.10 1.66 1.98
CA PHE A 166 -4.96 1.42 2.85
C PHE A 166 -4.97 2.37 4.04
N ILE A 167 -4.37 1.95 5.15
CA ILE A 167 -4.05 2.83 6.27
C ILE A 167 -2.54 3.11 6.23
N VAL A 168 -2.18 4.39 6.13
CA VAL A 168 -0.79 4.86 6.09
C VAL A 168 -0.63 5.92 7.17
N ASP A 169 0.25 5.66 8.13
CA ASP A 169 0.47 6.53 9.30
C ASP A 169 -0.85 6.95 10.00
N GLY A 170 -1.83 6.01 10.11
CA GLY A 170 -3.14 6.24 10.72
C GLY A 170 -4.17 6.94 9.84
N GLU A 171 -3.83 7.30 8.62
CA GLU A 171 -4.72 7.97 7.67
C GLU A 171 -5.23 6.98 6.61
N LYS A 172 -6.54 6.97 6.35
CA LYS A 172 -7.13 6.17 5.27
C LYS A 172 -6.83 6.82 3.92
N LEU A 173 -6.22 6.06 3.03
CA LEU A 173 -5.89 6.48 1.67
C LEU A 173 -6.38 5.44 0.66
N TYR A 174 -6.76 5.90 -0.51
CA TYR A 174 -7.08 5.06 -1.65
C TYR A 174 -5.89 4.96 -2.60
N ARG A 175 -5.34 3.77 -2.77
CA ARG A 175 -4.40 3.46 -3.84
C ARG A 175 -5.19 3.32 -5.15
N MET A 176 -4.76 4.00 -6.17
CA MET A 176 -5.29 3.85 -7.52
C MET A 176 -4.19 4.03 -8.56
N PHE A 177 -4.48 3.69 -9.80
CA PHE A 177 -3.60 4.02 -10.91
C PHE A 177 -3.77 5.50 -11.30
N SER A 178 -2.69 6.16 -11.69
CA SER A 178 -2.72 7.55 -12.17
C SER A 178 -3.72 7.78 -13.30
N LYS A 179 -3.92 6.78 -14.16
CA LYS A 179 -4.90 6.83 -15.27
C LYS A 179 -6.36 6.86 -14.81
N ASN A 180 -6.64 6.51 -13.56
CA ASN A 180 -7.98 6.54 -13.00
C ASN A 180 -8.38 7.93 -12.50
N ILE A 181 -7.45 8.87 -12.38
CA ILE A 181 -7.75 10.28 -12.11
C ILE A 181 -8.38 10.87 -13.38
N CYS A 182 -9.61 11.38 -13.23
CA CYS A 182 -10.40 11.92 -14.35
C CYS A 182 -10.22 13.42 -14.52
N VAL A 183 -10.32 14.17 -13.44
CA VAL A 183 -10.35 15.65 -13.45
C VAL A 183 -9.69 16.17 -12.18
N ALA A 184 -8.92 17.26 -12.29
CA ALA A 184 -8.61 18.13 -11.17
C ALA A 184 -9.74 19.17 -11.04
N LEU A 185 -10.23 19.38 -9.83
CA LEU A 185 -11.38 20.23 -9.50
C LEU A 185 -10.94 21.59 -8.97
#